data_4121a0e073ca0cb9fc74216919aa74e6
#
_entry.id   4121a0e073ca0cb9fc74216919aa74e6
#
_cell.length_a   1.000
_cell.length_b   1.000
_cell.length_c   1.000
_cell.angle_alpha   90.00
_cell.angle_beta   90.00
_cell.angle_gamma   90.00
#
_symmetry.space_group_name_H-M   'P 1'
#
loop_
_entity.id
_entity.type
_entity.pdbx_description
1 polymer ?
#
loop_
_entity_poly.entity_id
_entity_poly.type
_entity_poly.pdbx_seq_one_letter_code
_entity_poly.pdbx_strand_id
1 'polypeptide(L)'
;SMLIALFTVAIVCGSTDIATMGQHIVTGNVSSVVAVILAGVAFAAACYMELGKLPFDQAEAEQELQEGPLAELSGPSLAMMKLAMGMKQVVVVAWFTSIFIPWGEPATIGVTALVGAVVFLVKCLVDFVVCGVLENSVSRSRFKVLGNQTWAVVGIAVLAFVFVVVG
;
A
#
# COMPACT_ATOMS: atom_id res chain seq x y z
N SER A 1 3.37 -7.94 6.78
CA SER A 1 1.95 -7.95 6.36
C SER A 1 1.80 -7.71 4.87
N MET A 2 2.35 -6.63 4.31
CA MET A 2 2.23 -6.27 2.88
C MET A 2 2.70 -7.38 1.93
N LEU A 3 3.86 -7.99 2.17
CA LEU A 3 4.39 -9.06 1.33
C LEU A 3 3.50 -10.31 1.31
N ILE A 4 2.92 -10.71 2.45
CA ILE A 4 2.02 -11.87 2.52
C ILE A 4 0.76 -11.59 1.70
N ALA A 5 0.17 -10.41 1.84
CA ALA A 5 -1.01 -10.02 1.07
C ALA A 5 -0.71 -9.96 -0.44
N LEU A 6 0.43 -9.37 -0.84
CA LEU A 6 0.86 -9.33 -2.24
C LEU A 6 1.10 -10.74 -2.81
N PHE A 7 1.75 -11.62 -2.04
CA PHE A 7 1.98 -13.00 -2.43
C PHE A 7 0.67 -13.78 -2.61
N THR A 8 -0.30 -13.55 -1.72
CA THR A 8 -1.64 -14.12 -1.86
C THR A 8 -2.32 -13.66 -3.16
N VAL A 9 -2.26 -12.37 -3.50
CA VAL A 9 -2.81 -11.84 -4.75
C VAL A 9 -2.11 -12.47 -5.95
N ALA A 10 -0.78 -12.61 -5.92
CA ALA A 10 0.00 -13.23 -6.99
C ALA A 10 -0.43 -14.69 -7.24
N ILE A 11 -0.64 -15.48 -6.18
CA ILE A 11 -1.10 -16.88 -6.30
C ILE A 11 -2.51 -16.93 -6.88
N VAL A 12 -3.43 -16.10 -6.38
CA VAL A 12 -4.84 -16.08 -6.85
C VAL A 12 -4.93 -15.69 -8.33
N CYS A 13 -4.08 -14.74 -8.77
CA CYS A 13 -4.03 -14.30 -10.16
C CYS A 13 -3.15 -15.22 -11.06
N GLY A 14 -2.36 -16.12 -10.47
CA GLY A 14 -1.43 -16.98 -11.21
C GLY A 14 -0.31 -16.22 -11.93
N SER A 15 -0.01 -15.01 -11.50
CA SER A 15 1.00 -14.14 -12.10
C SER A 15 1.78 -13.39 -11.04
N THR A 16 3.05 -13.08 -11.32
CA THR A 16 3.91 -12.23 -10.51
C THR A 16 4.09 -10.82 -11.10
N ASP A 17 3.56 -10.59 -12.29
CA ASP A 17 3.60 -9.30 -12.94
C ASP A 17 2.42 -8.43 -12.48
N ILE A 18 2.72 -7.22 -11.97
CA ILE A 18 1.76 -6.32 -11.36
C ILE A 18 0.66 -5.90 -12.34
N ALA A 19 1.01 -5.64 -13.60
CA ALA A 19 0.05 -5.23 -14.61
C ALA A 19 -0.94 -6.37 -14.94
N THR A 20 -0.44 -7.60 -15.08
CA THR A 20 -1.28 -8.78 -15.34
C THR A 20 -2.15 -9.12 -14.14
N MET A 21 -1.65 -8.97 -12.88
CA MET A 21 -2.47 -9.13 -11.67
C MET A 21 -3.67 -8.19 -11.68
N GLY A 22 -3.45 -6.90 -11.95
CA GLY A 22 -4.51 -5.91 -12.03
C GLY A 22 -5.56 -6.26 -13.07
N GLN A 23 -5.14 -6.67 -14.28
CA GLN A 23 -6.06 -7.09 -15.33
C GLN A 23 -6.87 -8.35 -14.96
N HIS A 24 -6.26 -9.36 -14.34
CA HIS A 24 -6.95 -10.57 -13.89
C HIS A 24 -8.01 -10.26 -12.82
N ILE A 25 -7.72 -9.33 -11.90
CA ILE A 25 -8.69 -8.90 -10.89
C ILE A 25 -9.91 -8.23 -11.55
N VAL A 26 -9.70 -7.34 -12.52
CA VAL A 26 -10.80 -6.62 -13.20
C VAL A 26 -11.61 -7.55 -14.12
N THR A 27 -10.94 -8.46 -14.83
CA THR A 27 -11.62 -9.43 -15.71
C THR A 27 -12.29 -10.56 -14.94
N GLY A 28 -12.06 -10.66 -13.63
CA GLY A 28 -12.60 -11.74 -12.79
C GLY A 28 -11.94 -13.11 -13.04
N ASN A 29 -10.82 -13.14 -13.73
CA ASN A 29 -10.06 -14.36 -14.00
C ASN A 29 -9.15 -14.71 -12.80
N VAL A 30 -9.78 -14.97 -11.67
CA VAL A 30 -9.14 -15.27 -10.39
C VAL A 30 -9.66 -16.58 -9.81
N SER A 31 -8.80 -17.33 -9.15
CA SER A 31 -9.19 -18.62 -8.55
C SER A 31 -10.20 -18.47 -7.40
N SER A 32 -10.13 -17.38 -6.65
CA SER A 32 -11.05 -17.11 -5.53
C SER A 32 -11.26 -15.63 -5.34
N VAL A 33 -12.49 -15.16 -5.55
CA VAL A 33 -12.88 -13.75 -5.34
C VAL A 33 -12.79 -13.35 -3.86
N VAL A 34 -13.16 -14.27 -2.95
CA VAL A 34 -13.09 -14.02 -1.51
C VAL A 34 -11.65 -13.79 -1.06
N ALA A 35 -10.72 -14.60 -1.57
CA ALA A 35 -9.30 -14.45 -1.26
C ALA A 35 -8.75 -13.11 -1.79
N VAL A 36 -9.16 -12.66 -2.99
CA VAL A 36 -8.78 -11.34 -3.54
C VAL A 36 -9.28 -10.21 -2.66
N ILE A 37 -10.53 -10.26 -2.21
CA ILE A 37 -11.11 -9.22 -1.33
C ILE A 37 -10.36 -9.16 0.01
N LEU A 38 -10.14 -10.31 0.65
CA LEU A 38 -9.41 -10.38 1.92
C LEU A 38 -7.96 -9.90 1.77
N ALA A 39 -7.26 -10.35 0.72
CA ALA A 39 -5.92 -9.92 0.42
C ALA A 39 -5.87 -8.41 0.08
N GLY A 40 -6.87 -7.89 -0.64
CA GLY A 40 -7.01 -6.47 -0.95
C GLY A 40 -7.17 -5.61 0.30
N VAL A 41 -8.05 -6.02 1.23
CA VAL A 41 -8.22 -5.32 2.52
C VAL A 41 -6.93 -5.37 3.34
N ALA A 42 -6.28 -6.53 3.43
CA ALA A 42 -5.01 -6.67 4.15
C ALA A 42 -3.90 -5.83 3.50
N PHE A 43 -3.84 -5.78 2.16
CA PHE A 43 -2.86 -5.00 1.42
C PHE A 43 -3.11 -3.49 1.59
N ALA A 44 -4.36 -3.02 1.48
CA ALA A 44 -4.72 -1.62 1.71
C ALA A 44 -4.35 -1.16 3.13
N ALA A 45 -4.68 -1.97 4.15
CA ALA A 45 -4.31 -1.67 5.53
C ALA A 45 -2.78 -1.67 5.73
N ALA A 46 -2.07 -2.62 5.11
CA ALA A 46 -0.61 -2.69 5.16
C ALA A 46 0.04 -1.49 4.44
N CYS A 47 -0.49 -1.08 3.28
CA CYS A 47 -0.03 0.13 2.58
C CYS A 47 -0.21 1.37 3.45
N TYR A 48 -1.38 1.52 4.08
CA TYR A 48 -1.63 2.65 4.97
C TYR A 48 -0.65 2.69 6.16
N MET A 49 -0.31 1.53 6.75
CA MET A 49 0.72 1.44 7.79
C MET A 49 2.10 1.83 7.27
N GLU A 50 2.46 1.40 6.04
CA GLU A 50 3.75 1.73 5.43
C GLU A 50 3.88 3.21 5.03
N LEU A 51 2.76 3.91 4.84
CA LEU A 51 2.77 5.35 4.62
C LEU A 51 3.24 6.13 5.86
N GLY A 52 3.22 5.51 7.05
CA GLY A 52 3.62 6.16 8.29
C GLY A 52 2.73 7.32 8.68
N LYS A 53 1.43 7.27 8.33
CA LYS A 53 0.43 8.28 8.65
C LYS A 53 -0.29 7.93 9.95
N LEU A 54 -0.90 8.92 10.61
CA LEU A 54 -1.68 8.66 11.83
C LEU A 54 -2.69 7.51 11.61
N PRO A 55 -2.77 6.54 12.50
CA PRO A 55 -2.15 6.41 13.82
C PRO A 55 -0.75 5.76 13.86
N PHE A 56 -0.15 5.41 12.70
CA PHE A 56 1.10 4.65 12.57
C PHE A 56 2.36 5.55 12.41
N ASP A 57 2.24 6.81 12.74
CA ASP A 57 3.27 7.85 12.65
C ASP A 57 4.28 7.75 13.81
N GLN A 58 5.06 6.66 13.83
CA GLN A 58 6.04 6.45 14.91
C GLN A 58 7.33 7.26 14.67
N ALA A 59 7.83 7.29 13.45
CA ALA A 59 9.10 7.93 13.13
C ALA A 59 9.03 9.46 13.31
N GLU A 60 7.89 10.08 12.99
CA GLU A 60 7.69 11.52 13.18
C GLU A 60 7.40 11.85 14.64
N ALA A 61 6.66 10.98 15.37
CA ALA A 61 6.44 11.11 16.81
C ALA A 61 7.75 11.02 17.60
N GLU A 62 8.66 10.11 17.23
CA GLU A 62 9.98 9.99 17.85
C GLU A 62 10.83 11.24 17.59
N GLN A 63 10.76 11.84 16.40
CA GLN A 63 11.44 13.09 16.10
C GLN A 63 10.92 14.27 16.94
N GLU A 64 9.61 14.37 17.16
CA GLU A 64 9.01 15.39 18.04
C GLU A 64 9.49 15.26 19.49
N LEU A 65 9.72 14.04 19.96
CA LEU A 65 10.25 13.75 21.30
C LEU A 65 11.78 13.86 21.37
N GLN A 66 12.45 14.26 20.27
CA GLN A 66 13.92 14.29 20.13
C GLN A 66 14.57 12.93 20.35
N GLU A 67 13.87 11.85 20.03
CA GLU A 67 14.33 10.48 20.06
C GLU A 67 14.23 9.87 18.66
N GLY A 68 14.98 8.78 18.43
CA GLY A 68 14.93 8.02 17.19
C GLY A 68 15.85 8.50 16.07
N PRO A 69 15.90 7.74 14.95
CA PRO A 69 16.91 7.94 13.89
C PRO A 69 16.83 9.31 13.20
N LEU A 70 15.64 9.92 13.14
CA LEU A 70 15.45 11.22 12.48
C LEU A 70 15.98 12.39 13.35
N ALA A 71 16.00 12.23 14.66
CA ALA A 71 16.48 13.27 15.58
C ALA A 71 18.02 13.39 15.55
N GLU A 72 18.72 12.29 15.23
CA GLU A 72 20.18 12.28 15.14
C GLU A 72 20.71 12.85 13.81
N LEU A 73 19.84 12.93 12.78
CA LEU A 73 20.22 13.41 11.45
C LEU A 73 20.02 14.92 11.33
N SER A 74 20.98 15.60 10.69
CA SER A 74 20.90 17.03 10.40
C SER A 74 21.38 17.35 8.99
N GLY A 75 21.00 18.52 8.47
CA GLY A 75 21.44 19.02 7.18
C GLY A 75 21.10 18.09 6.01
N PRO A 76 22.06 17.82 5.10
CA PRO A 76 21.81 17.01 3.91
C PRO A 76 21.34 15.58 4.20
N SER A 77 21.86 14.97 5.27
CA SER A 77 21.49 13.59 5.64
C SER A 77 20.01 13.49 6.03
N LEU A 78 19.49 14.45 6.77
CA LEU A 78 18.06 14.52 7.11
C LEU A 78 17.19 14.75 5.87
N ALA A 79 17.65 15.63 4.95
CA ALA A 79 16.92 15.90 3.70
C ALA A 79 16.83 14.63 2.82
N MET A 80 17.94 13.89 2.69
CA MET A 80 17.93 12.62 1.95
C MET A 80 17.02 11.58 2.58
N MET A 81 17.01 11.48 3.91
CA MET A 81 16.14 10.53 4.61
C MET A 81 14.67 10.87 4.40
N LYS A 82 14.27 12.15 4.53
CA LYS A 82 12.92 12.60 4.24
C LYS A 82 12.51 12.39 2.79
N LEU A 83 13.41 12.63 1.84
CA LEU A 83 13.17 12.32 0.42
C LEU A 83 12.94 10.82 0.20
N ALA A 84 13.76 9.96 0.80
CA ALA A 84 13.63 8.52 0.70
C ALA A 84 12.27 8.03 1.27
N MET A 85 11.83 8.60 2.39
CA MET A 85 10.52 8.31 2.97
C MET A 85 9.39 8.74 2.04
N GLY A 86 9.47 9.92 1.43
CA GLY A 86 8.50 10.38 0.43
C GLY A 86 8.45 9.49 -0.81
N MET A 87 9.61 9.08 -1.33
CA MET A 87 9.68 8.14 -2.46
C MET A 87 9.06 6.77 -2.10
N LYS A 88 9.34 6.25 -0.90
CA LYS A 88 8.70 5.03 -0.40
C LYS A 88 7.17 5.14 -0.41
N GLN A 89 6.62 6.25 0.08
CA GLN A 89 5.18 6.49 0.10
C GLN A 89 4.58 6.47 -1.31
N VAL A 90 5.22 7.13 -2.27
CA VAL A 90 4.77 7.13 -3.68
C VAL A 90 4.77 5.72 -4.26
N VAL A 91 5.83 4.93 -4.03
CA VAL A 91 5.93 3.55 -4.52
C VAL A 91 4.83 2.66 -3.93
N VAL A 92 4.56 2.77 -2.63
CA VAL A 92 3.52 1.97 -1.96
C VAL A 92 2.12 2.29 -2.51
N VAL A 93 1.80 3.57 -2.70
CA VAL A 93 0.53 4.00 -3.32
C VAL A 93 0.46 3.55 -4.78
N ALA A 94 1.55 3.67 -5.54
CA ALA A 94 1.62 3.22 -6.91
C ALA A 94 1.34 1.71 -7.04
N TRP A 95 1.87 0.88 -6.15
CA TRP A 95 1.58 -0.56 -6.13
C TRP A 95 0.10 -0.85 -5.86
N PHE A 96 -0.48 -0.19 -4.87
CA PHE A 96 -1.90 -0.34 -4.59
C PHE A 96 -2.78 0.05 -5.80
N THR A 97 -2.50 1.22 -6.38
CA THR A 97 -3.22 1.73 -7.55
C THR A 97 -3.11 0.78 -8.74
N SER A 98 -1.91 0.28 -9.06
CA SER A 98 -1.69 -0.61 -10.21
C SER A 98 -2.37 -1.96 -10.06
N ILE A 99 -2.44 -2.51 -8.85
CA ILE A 99 -3.03 -3.83 -8.61
C ILE A 99 -4.56 -3.77 -8.53
N PHE A 100 -5.10 -2.82 -7.77
CA PHE A 100 -6.54 -2.79 -7.45
C PHE A 100 -7.34 -1.80 -8.30
N ILE A 101 -6.69 -0.82 -8.95
CA ILE A 101 -7.33 0.20 -9.78
C ILE A 101 -6.62 0.28 -11.16
N PRO A 102 -6.52 -0.81 -11.94
CA PRO A 102 -5.74 -0.85 -13.19
C PRO A 102 -6.41 -0.14 -14.38
N TRP A 103 -7.48 0.60 -14.15
CA TRP A 103 -8.21 1.28 -15.24
C TRP A 103 -7.37 2.36 -15.90
N GLY A 104 -7.41 2.41 -17.25
CA GLY A 104 -6.71 3.42 -18.02
C GLY A 104 -5.23 3.13 -18.26
N GLU A 105 -4.80 1.88 -18.06
CA GLU A 105 -3.47 1.45 -18.47
C GLU A 105 -3.39 1.39 -20.01
N PRO A 106 -2.34 2.01 -20.62
CA PRO A 106 -2.22 2.03 -22.08
C PRO A 106 -1.80 0.65 -22.59
N ALA A 107 -2.52 0.15 -23.60
CA ALA A 107 -2.17 -1.12 -24.25
C ALA A 107 -0.96 -1.00 -25.20
N THR A 108 -0.56 0.22 -25.58
CA THR A 108 0.51 0.47 -26.57
C THR A 108 1.38 1.67 -26.17
N ILE A 109 2.67 1.59 -26.56
CA ILE A 109 3.62 2.69 -26.38
C ILE A 109 3.33 3.76 -27.43
N GLY A 110 3.04 5.00 -26.98
CA GLY A 110 2.73 6.12 -27.88
C GLY A 110 2.04 7.26 -27.13
N VAL A 111 1.22 8.05 -27.81
CA VAL A 111 0.43 9.14 -27.21
C VAL A 111 -0.50 8.60 -26.12
N THR A 112 -1.02 7.39 -26.29
CA THR A 112 -1.83 6.68 -25.30
C THR A 112 -1.08 6.42 -23.99
N ALA A 113 0.25 6.21 -24.03
CA ALA A 113 1.07 6.05 -22.85
C ALA A 113 1.16 7.34 -22.02
N LEU A 114 1.21 8.52 -22.67
CA LEU A 114 1.18 9.81 -21.97
C LEU A 114 -0.17 10.03 -21.27
N VAL A 115 -1.26 9.70 -21.94
CA VAL A 115 -2.60 9.76 -21.32
C VAL A 115 -2.70 8.81 -20.14
N GLY A 116 -2.22 7.57 -20.30
CA GLY A 116 -2.17 6.58 -19.21
C GLY A 116 -1.34 7.05 -18.02
N ALA A 117 -0.19 7.69 -18.26
CA ALA A 117 0.64 8.25 -17.18
C ALA A 117 -0.08 9.38 -16.42
N VAL A 118 -0.80 10.27 -17.14
CA VAL A 118 -1.60 11.33 -16.49
C VAL A 118 -2.73 10.73 -15.66
N VAL A 119 -3.45 9.73 -16.20
CA VAL A 119 -4.51 9.02 -15.47
C VAL A 119 -3.96 8.35 -14.22
N PHE A 120 -2.79 7.70 -14.32
CA PHE A 120 -2.12 7.07 -13.19
C PHE A 120 -1.75 8.10 -12.10
N LEU A 121 -1.18 9.25 -12.48
CA LEU A 121 -0.86 10.32 -11.53
C LEU A 121 -2.11 10.86 -10.82
N VAL A 122 -3.21 11.04 -11.55
CA VAL A 122 -4.49 11.47 -10.96
C VAL A 122 -5.00 10.45 -9.95
N LYS A 123 -4.92 9.16 -10.24
CA LYS A 123 -5.29 8.09 -9.29
C LYS A 123 -4.44 8.14 -8.03
N CYS A 124 -3.11 8.22 -8.17
CA CYS A 124 -2.22 8.35 -7.03
C CYS A 124 -2.55 9.59 -6.18
N LEU A 125 -2.88 10.71 -6.80
CA LEU A 125 -3.32 11.92 -6.07
C LEU A 125 -4.62 11.66 -5.30
N VAL A 126 -5.59 10.97 -5.90
CA VAL A 126 -6.85 10.61 -5.22
C VAL A 126 -6.57 9.71 -4.03
N ASP A 127 -5.70 8.70 -4.18
CA ASP A 127 -5.31 7.80 -3.08
C ASP A 127 -4.62 8.57 -1.94
N PHE A 128 -3.75 9.54 -2.26
CA PHE A 128 -3.15 10.41 -1.23
C PHE A 128 -4.19 11.29 -0.53
N VAL A 129 -5.17 11.81 -1.25
CA VAL A 129 -6.28 12.59 -0.65
C VAL A 129 -7.11 11.72 0.29
N VAL A 130 -7.44 10.49 -0.12
CA VAL A 130 -8.14 9.52 0.73
C VAL A 130 -7.34 9.22 1.99
N CYS A 131 -6.04 8.96 1.86
CA CYS A 131 -5.15 8.74 3.01
C CYS A 131 -5.11 9.97 3.93
N GLY A 132 -5.07 11.19 3.37
CA GLY A 132 -5.12 12.43 4.15
C GLY A 132 -6.44 12.63 4.90
N VAL A 133 -7.57 12.27 4.29
CA VAL A 133 -8.89 12.30 4.98
C VAL A 133 -8.92 11.28 6.12
N LEU A 134 -8.40 10.07 5.90
CA LEU A 134 -8.30 9.05 6.94
C LEU A 134 -7.40 9.50 8.08
N GLU A 135 -6.24 10.09 7.77
CA GLU A 135 -5.31 10.65 8.75
C GLU A 135 -5.98 11.71 9.64
N ASN A 136 -6.75 12.62 9.05
CA ASN A 136 -7.48 13.65 9.78
C ASN A 136 -8.69 13.11 10.59
N SER A 137 -9.17 11.91 10.25
CA SER A 137 -10.32 11.28 10.92
C SER A 137 -9.92 10.42 12.11
N VAL A 138 -8.63 10.07 12.24
CA VAL A 138 -8.13 9.14 13.25
C VAL A 138 -7.19 9.88 14.21
N SER A 139 -7.37 9.66 15.51
CA SER A 139 -6.46 10.18 16.53
C SER A 139 -5.25 9.26 16.71
N ARG A 140 -4.13 9.81 17.16
CA ARG A 140 -2.91 9.07 17.47
C ARG A 140 -3.18 7.96 18.51
N SER A 141 -2.83 6.73 18.16
CA SER A 141 -3.02 5.55 19.01
C SER A 141 -1.79 5.28 19.89
N ARG A 142 -2.01 4.65 21.05
CA ARG A 142 -0.91 4.21 21.93
C ARG A 142 -0.14 3.06 21.26
N PHE A 143 1.18 2.99 21.46
CA PHE A 143 2.06 1.94 20.89
C PHE A 143 1.55 0.51 21.05
N LYS A 144 0.97 0.18 22.21
CA LYS A 144 0.42 -1.15 22.47
C LYS A 144 -0.76 -1.51 21.56
N VAL A 145 -1.58 -0.52 21.21
CA VAL A 145 -2.74 -0.71 20.31
C VAL A 145 -2.26 -0.90 18.87
N LEU A 146 -1.23 -0.18 18.45
CA LEU A 146 -0.58 -0.31 17.14
C LEU A 146 -0.06 -1.72 16.86
N GLY A 147 0.61 -2.34 17.85
CA GLY A 147 1.06 -3.72 17.76
C GLY A 147 -0.09 -4.69 17.49
N ASN A 148 -1.20 -4.55 18.22
CA ASN A 148 -2.37 -5.40 18.02
C ASN A 148 -3.02 -5.21 16.64
N GLN A 149 -3.07 -3.98 16.11
CA GLN A 149 -3.58 -3.69 14.77
C GLN A 149 -2.70 -4.31 13.69
N THR A 150 -1.38 -4.23 13.83
CA THR A 150 -0.43 -4.88 12.91
C THR A 150 -0.64 -6.40 12.88
N TRP A 151 -0.79 -7.04 14.04
CA TRP A 151 -1.09 -8.47 14.12
C TRP A 151 -2.44 -8.83 13.51
N ALA A 152 -3.47 -8.00 13.66
CA ALA A 152 -4.77 -8.20 13.01
C ALA A 152 -4.64 -8.19 11.47
N VAL A 153 -3.89 -7.24 10.91
CA VAL A 153 -3.66 -7.18 9.45
C VAL A 153 -2.84 -8.39 8.96
N VAL A 154 -1.84 -8.83 9.71
CA VAL A 154 -1.11 -10.07 9.41
C VAL A 154 -2.07 -11.26 9.45
N GLY A 155 -2.95 -11.32 10.44
CA GLY A 155 -3.97 -12.38 10.57
C GLY A 155 -4.91 -12.43 9.36
N ILE A 156 -5.40 -11.30 8.89
CA ILE A 156 -6.25 -11.22 7.69
C ILE A 156 -5.48 -11.67 6.44
N ALA A 157 -4.23 -11.26 6.30
CA ALA A 157 -3.39 -11.65 5.16
C ALA A 157 -3.12 -13.16 5.15
N VAL A 158 -2.83 -13.76 6.31
CA VAL A 158 -2.66 -15.21 6.47
C VAL A 158 -3.96 -15.95 6.20
N LEU A 159 -5.10 -15.43 6.67
CA LEU A 159 -6.41 -16.01 6.43
C LEU A 159 -6.74 -16.00 4.93
N ALA A 160 -6.45 -14.90 4.22
CA ALA A 160 -6.59 -14.83 2.77
C ALA A 160 -5.72 -15.90 2.08
N PHE A 161 -4.47 -16.10 2.52
CA PHE A 161 -3.58 -17.12 2.00
C PHE A 161 -4.11 -18.54 2.24
N VAL A 162 -4.62 -18.83 3.43
CA VAL A 162 -5.22 -20.13 3.75
C VAL A 162 -6.44 -20.41 2.86
N PHE A 163 -7.27 -19.40 2.60
CA PHE A 163 -8.41 -19.54 1.67
C PHE A 163 -7.99 -19.93 0.26
N VAL A 164 -6.81 -19.51 -0.19
CA VAL A 164 -6.28 -19.90 -1.51
C VAL A 164 -5.75 -21.32 -1.52
N VAL A 165 -5.15 -21.77 -0.44
CA VAL A 165 -4.52 -23.09 -0.34
C VAL A 165 -5.56 -24.20 -0.12
N VAL A 166 -6.63 -23.88 0.59
CA VAL A 166 -7.67 -24.86 0.99
C VAL A 166 -8.85 -24.90 0.01
N GLY A 167 -9.16 -23.79 -0.67
CA GLY A 167 -10.26 -23.68 -1.64
C GLY A 167 -9.85 -23.91 -3.04
#